data_8b13fcc73854a5e64f81d3a608dc41e4
#
_entry.id   8b13fcc73854a5e64f81d3a608dc41e4
#
_cell.length_a   1.000
_cell.length_b   1.000
_cell.length_c   1.000
_cell.angle_alpha   90.00
_cell.angle_beta   90.00
_cell.angle_gamma   90.00
#
_symmetry.space_group_name_H-M   'P 1'
#
loop_
_entity.id
_entity.type
_entity.pdbx_description
1 polymer ?
#
loop_
_entity_poly.entity_id
_entity_poly.type
_entity_poly.pdbx_seq_one_letter_code
_entity_poly.pdbx_strand_id
1 'polypeptide(L)'
;MKKIPVIIPFFKNHDALDKAKQSLANQKIATELFIRDNSYDNILFTKAINEGLRKFCFSNLYDFILVLNQDAYLSPNCLDALVKTMEKNTKCGIVTPVAFDDEGKNTWYGGLEAFPWGRHRLGEASRPDTPDSLLEPFQTSWANGACMLLRVDMVKEIGLLDENMQFLCSDADYSFTARSRGWEILVAPRAIIEHGPGSSAPLKLKNDWLTQVKLEDQIYFGEKWLNGDVYKKLAYEGSKITTLMIEDELRKSRNFLKELS
;
A
#
# COMPACT_ATOMS: atom_id res chain seq x y z
N MET A 1 22.45 11.51 -5.90
CA MET A 1 21.44 10.62 -5.30
C MET A 1 21.34 9.37 -6.17
N LYS A 2 21.24 8.17 -5.56
CA LYS A 2 21.03 6.93 -6.30
C LYS A 2 19.66 6.95 -6.98
N LYS A 3 19.51 6.21 -8.09
CA LYS A 3 18.19 5.99 -8.72
C LYS A 3 17.28 5.25 -7.76
N ILE A 4 15.98 5.51 -7.84
CA ILE A 4 14.97 4.78 -7.10
C ILE A 4 14.34 3.71 -8.02
N PRO A 5 14.50 2.40 -7.70
CA PRO A 5 13.74 1.36 -8.38
C PRO A 5 12.25 1.55 -8.16
N VAL A 6 11.47 1.38 -9.22
CA VAL A 6 10.01 1.46 -9.18
C VAL A 6 9.43 0.16 -9.71
N ILE A 7 8.64 -0.51 -8.88
CA ILE A 7 7.96 -1.76 -9.21
C ILE A 7 6.52 -1.44 -9.57
N ILE A 8 6.10 -1.76 -10.79
CA ILE A 8 4.75 -1.54 -11.30
C ILE A 8 4.14 -2.86 -11.75
N PRO A 9 3.16 -3.40 -11.01
CA PRO A 9 2.31 -4.48 -11.53
C PRO A 9 1.44 -3.92 -12.64
N PHE A 10 1.56 -4.45 -13.84
CA PHE A 10 0.81 -4.00 -15.01
C PHE A 10 -0.21 -5.05 -15.45
N PHE A 11 -1.42 -4.62 -15.77
CA PHE A 11 -2.47 -5.46 -16.34
C PHE A 11 -3.27 -4.70 -17.40
N LYS A 12 -3.03 -5.01 -18.65
CA LYS A 12 -3.80 -4.60 -19.86
C LYS A 12 -4.04 -3.11 -20.11
N ASN A 13 -4.01 -2.23 -19.11
CA ASN A 13 -4.33 -0.81 -19.29
C ASN A 13 -3.06 -0.01 -19.64
N HIS A 14 -2.72 0.03 -20.94
CA HIS A 14 -1.55 0.73 -21.45
C HIS A 14 -1.61 2.24 -21.22
N ASP A 15 -2.79 2.86 -21.38
CA ASP A 15 -2.95 4.31 -21.18
C ASP A 15 -2.65 4.72 -19.73
N ALA A 16 -3.11 3.94 -18.75
CA ALA A 16 -2.79 4.16 -17.36
C ALA A 16 -1.29 3.98 -17.08
N LEU A 17 -0.69 2.92 -17.62
CA LEU A 17 0.76 2.69 -17.47
C LEU A 17 1.58 3.84 -18.07
N ASP A 18 1.22 4.35 -19.23
CA ASP A 18 1.95 5.44 -19.89
C ASP A 18 1.83 6.75 -19.11
N LYS A 19 0.66 7.07 -18.54
CA LYS A 19 0.50 8.19 -17.60
C LYS A 19 1.37 8.01 -16.36
N ALA A 20 1.42 6.81 -15.77
CA ALA A 20 2.27 6.53 -14.61
C ALA A 20 3.76 6.73 -14.96
N LYS A 21 4.24 6.21 -16.09
CA LYS A 21 5.61 6.44 -16.58
C LYS A 21 5.91 7.92 -16.78
N GLN A 22 4.98 8.68 -17.38
CA GLN A 22 5.14 10.11 -17.58
C GLN A 22 5.23 10.87 -16.25
N SER A 23 4.38 10.52 -15.27
CA SER A 23 4.44 11.10 -13.93
C SER A 23 5.77 10.84 -13.23
N LEU A 24 6.35 9.65 -13.41
CA LEU A 24 7.67 9.28 -12.90
C LEU A 24 8.80 10.03 -13.64
N ALA A 25 8.71 10.17 -14.95
CA ALA A 25 9.70 10.91 -15.74
C ALA A 25 9.77 12.41 -15.37
N ASN A 26 8.68 12.96 -14.84
CA ASN A 26 8.59 14.34 -14.36
C ASN A 26 9.13 14.53 -12.92
N GLN A 27 9.57 13.48 -12.23
CA GLN A 27 10.19 13.60 -10.92
C GLN A 27 11.65 14.06 -11.03
N LYS A 28 12.14 14.81 -10.02
CA LYS A 28 13.54 15.25 -9.94
C LYS A 28 14.50 14.09 -9.68
N ILE A 29 14.06 13.08 -9.00
CA ILE A 29 14.85 11.89 -8.68
C ILE A 29 14.73 10.89 -9.82
N ALA A 30 15.86 10.47 -10.35
CA ALA A 30 15.89 9.46 -11.42
C ALA A 30 15.35 8.11 -10.92
N THR A 31 14.59 7.44 -11.77
CA THR A 31 13.97 6.14 -11.46
C THR A 31 14.50 5.03 -12.37
N GLU A 32 14.37 3.79 -11.91
CA GLU A 32 14.63 2.57 -12.68
C GLU A 32 13.38 1.69 -12.63
N LEU A 33 12.73 1.47 -13.78
CA LEU A 33 11.43 0.80 -13.83
C LEU A 33 11.58 -0.72 -13.92
N PHE A 34 10.81 -1.42 -13.11
CA PHE A 34 10.49 -2.83 -13.27
C PHE A 34 8.98 -2.95 -13.44
N ILE A 35 8.56 -3.22 -14.66
CA ILE A 35 7.14 -3.41 -15.01
C ILE A 35 6.90 -4.91 -15.12
N ARG A 36 6.10 -5.47 -14.20
CA ARG A 36 5.69 -6.85 -14.28
C ARG A 36 4.38 -6.92 -15.05
N ASP A 37 4.45 -7.46 -16.26
CA ASP A 37 3.27 -7.61 -17.12
C ASP A 37 2.47 -8.86 -16.72
N ASN A 38 1.31 -8.63 -16.13
CA ASN A 38 0.35 -9.63 -15.73
C ASN A 38 -0.72 -9.93 -16.80
N SER A 39 -0.58 -9.39 -18.01
CA SER A 39 -1.63 -9.48 -19.05
C SER A 39 -1.80 -10.91 -19.60
N TYR A 40 -0.77 -11.73 -19.51
CA TYR A 40 -0.74 -13.09 -20.04
C TYR A 40 -0.80 -14.17 -18.96
N ASP A 41 -0.01 -14.03 -17.92
CA ASP A 41 0.12 -14.96 -16.80
C ASP A 41 -0.16 -14.24 -15.48
N ASN A 42 -1.37 -13.83 -15.28
CA ASN A 42 -1.75 -12.98 -14.15
C ASN A 42 -1.44 -13.63 -12.79
N ILE A 43 -0.29 -13.28 -12.22
CA ILE A 43 0.15 -13.70 -10.89
C ILE A 43 -0.35 -12.78 -9.77
N LEU A 44 -1.21 -11.82 -10.11
CA LEU A 44 -1.79 -10.83 -9.23
C LEU A 44 -0.76 -9.85 -8.61
N PHE A 45 -1.20 -9.06 -7.64
CA PHE A 45 -0.44 -7.94 -7.09
C PHE A 45 0.77 -8.39 -6.28
N THR A 46 0.56 -9.24 -5.28
CA THR A 46 1.58 -9.57 -4.26
C THR A 46 2.79 -10.27 -4.87
N LYS A 47 2.56 -11.27 -5.72
CA LYS A 47 3.66 -11.98 -6.39
C LYS A 47 4.40 -11.07 -7.36
N ALA A 48 3.70 -10.19 -8.07
CA ALA A 48 4.32 -9.23 -9.00
C ALA A 48 5.24 -8.25 -8.26
N ILE A 49 4.81 -7.74 -7.09
CA ILE A 49 5.67 -6.91 -6.24
C ILE A 49 6.89 -7.71 -5.75
N ASN A 50 6.68 -8.93 -5.30
CA ASN A 50 7.76 -9.78 -4.79
C ASN A 50 8.83 -10.10 -5.86
N GLU A 51 8.45 -10.27 -7.13
CA GLU A 51 9.42 -10.41 -8.22
C GLU A 51 10.34 -9.17 -8.33
N GLY A 52 9.77 -7.98 -8.27
CA GLY A 52 10.53 -6.73 -8.27
C GLY A 52 11.40 -6.56 -7.01
N LEU A 53 10.88 -6.89 -5.84
CA LEU A 53 11.65 -6.84 -4.59
C LEU A 53 12.84 -7.81 -4.62
N ARG A 54 12.67 -9.04 -5.09
CA ARG A 54 13.78 -9.99 -5.28
C ARG A 54 14.87 -9.44 -6.19
N LYS A 55 14.49 -8.73 -7.24
CA LYS A 55 15.45 -8.12 -8.17
C LYS A 55 16.30 -7.03 -7.52
N PHE A 56 15.70 -6.17 -6.69
CA PHE A 56 16.36 -4.95 -6.23
C PHE A 56 16.91 -5.01 -4.81
N CYS A 57 16.23 -5.69 -3.88
CA CYS A 57 16.61 -5.65 -2.46
C CYS A 57 18.00 -6.22 -2.16
N PHE A 58 18.41 -7.23 -2.90
CA PHE A 58 19.67 -7.96 -2.61
C PHE A 58 20.88 -7.46 -3.40
N SER A 59 20.70 -6.42 -4.23
CA SER A 59 21.79 -5.86 -5.05
C SER A 59 22.76 -4.96 -4.28
N ASN A 60 22.39 -4.50 -3.07
CA ASN A 60 23.10 -3.47 -2.27
C ASN A 60 23.30 -2.12 -3.00
N LEU A 61 22.60 -1.90 -4.09
CA LEU A 61 22.70 -0.69 -4.89
C LEU A 61 21.74 0.41 -4.45
N TYR A 62 20.65 0.04 -3.76
CA TYR A 62 19.54 0.93 -3.48
C TYR A 62 19.26 1.00 -1.98
N ASP A 63 18.85 2.18 -1.53
CA ASP A 63 18.46 2.41 -0.14
C ASP A 63 16.92 2.34 0.00
N PHE A 64 16.20 2.66 -1.08
CA PHE A 64 14.74 2.68 -1.14
C PHE A 64 14.22 2.05 -2.45
N ILE A 65 12.99 1.54 -2.41
CA ILE A 65 12.26 0.99 -3.55
C ILE A 65 10.84 1.55 -3.52
N LEU A 66 10.34 2.03 -4.65
CA LEU A 66 8.96 2.48 -4.79
C LEU A 66 8.10 1.35 -5.37
N VAL A 67 7.01 1.02 -4.70
CA VAL A 67 5.89 0.26 -5.24
C VAL A 67 4.87 1.26 -5.76
N LEU A 68 4.38 1.07 -6.98
CA LEU A 68 3.44 1.98 -7.62
C LEU A 68 2.43 1.21 -8.46
N ASN A 69 1.14 1.46 -8.28
CA ASN A 69 0.12 0.95 -9.18
C ASN A 69 0.21 1.62 -10.55
N GLN A 70 -0.20 0.88 -11.60
CA GLN A 70 -0.23 1.39 -12.98
C GLN A 70 -1.17 2.60 -13.17
N ASP A 71 -2.16 2.79 -12.29
CA ASP A 71 -3.18 3.83 -12.29
C ASP A 71 -2.98 4.86 -11.15
N ALA A 72 -1.78 4.93 -10.60
CA ALA A 72 -1.37 5.93 -9.63
C ALA A 72 -0.35 6.88 -10.28
N TYR A 73 -0.62 8.19 -10.21
CA TYR A 73 0.17 9.21 -10.89
C TYR A 73 0.76 10.19 -9.87
N LEU A 74 2.08 10.33 -9.89
CA LEU A 74 2.79 11.20 -8.95
C LEU A 74 2.64 12.68 -9.36
N SER A 75 2.20 13.52 -8.42
CA SER A 75 2.29 14.96 -8.58
C SER A 75 3.75 15.43 -8.58
N PRO A 76 4.07 16.63 -9.10
CA PRO A 76 5.43 17.17 -9.05
C PRO A 76 6.01 17.16 -7.63
N ASN A 77 7.28 16.78 -7.48
CA ASN A 77 8.01 16.64 -6.21
C ASN A 77 7.47 15.54 -5.25
N CYS A 78 6.52 14.70 -5.65
CA CYS A 78 5.99 13.65 -4.80
C CYS A 78 7.10 12.70 -4.33
N LEU A 79 7.91 12.17 -5.26
CA LEU A 79 9.01 11.26 -4.91
C LEU A 79 10.06 11.92 -4.03
N ASP A 80 10.37 13.19 -4.25
CA ASP A 80 11.28 13.98 -3.40
C ASP A 80 10.75 14.12 -1.96
N ALA A 81 9.45 14.36 -1.81
CA ALA A 81 8.80 14.44 -0.49
C ALA A 81 8.81 13.10 0.26
N LEU A 82 8.55 11.98 -0.44
CA LEU A 82 8.63 10.64 0.12
C LEU A 82 10.05 10.32 0.61
N VAL A 83 11.06 10.56 -0.24
CA VAL A 83 12.46 10.30 0.07
C VAL A 83 12.93 11.14 1.24
N LYS A 84 12.65 12.44 1.25
CA LYS A 84 13.00 13.35 2.38
C LYS A 84 12.37 12.90 3.69
N THR A 85 11.12 12.43 3.65
CA THR A 85 10.45 11.89 4.84
C THR A 85 11.17 10.64 5.34
N MET A 86 11.53 9.73 4.42
CA MET A 86 12.25 8.51 4.74
C MET A 86 13.64 8.79 5.33
N GLU A 87 14.39 9.72 4.74
CA GLU A 87 15.76 10.10 5.19
C GLU A 87 15.76 10.73 6.58
N LYS A 88 14.78 11.60 6.88
CA LYS A 88 14.64 12.27 8.17
C LYS A 88 14.23 11.33 9.30
N ASN A 89 13.60 10.18 8.98
CA ASN A 89 13.04 9.24 9.95
C ASN A 89 13.70 7.87 9.79
N THR A 90 14.80 7.64 10.50
CA THR A 90 15.60 6.41 10.37
C THR A 90 14.87 5.14 10.79
N LYS A 91 13.86 5.26 11.65
CA LYS A 91 12.97 4.15 12.06
C LYS A 91 11.83 3.90 11.08
N CYS A 92 11.64 4.78 10.09
CA CYS A 92 10.59 4.61 9.11
C CYS A 92 10.96 3.54 8.10
N GLY A 93 10.13 2.51 7.99
CA GLY A 93 10.26 1.43 7.02
C GLY A 93 9.42 1.65 5.76
N ILE A 94 8.26 2.30 5.89
CA ILE A 94 7.34 2.57 4.77
C ILE A 94 6.86 4.02 4.86
N VAL A 95 6.96 4.74 3.74
CA VAL A 95 6.31 6.05 3.57
C VAL A 95 5.31 5.97 2.43
N THR A 96 4.14 6.56 2.64
CA THR A 96 3.06 6.59 1.65
C THR A 96 2.57 8.02 1.43
N PRO A 97 2.16 8.41 0.21
CA PRO A 97 1.60 9.72 -0.06
C PRO A 97 0.14 9.81 0.37
N VAL A 98 -0.45 10.98 0.25
CA VAL A 98 -1.90 11.16 0.22
C VAL A 98 -2.42 10.97 -1.21
N ALA A 99 -3.65 10.47 -1.36
CA ALA A 99 -4.25 10.23 -2.66
C ALA A 99 -5.53 11.05 -2.87
N PHE A 100 -5.69 11.52 -4.10
CA PHE A 100 -6.87 12.21 -4.58
C PHE A 100 -7.35 11.54 -5.88
N ASP A 101 -8.65 11.65 -6.19
CA ASP A 101 -9.17 11.31 -7.51
C ASP A 101 -8.93 12.44 -8.53
N ASP A 102 -9.36 12.21 -9.76
CA ASP A 102 -9.27 13.16 -10.86
C ASP A 102 -10.15 14.41 -10.68
N GLU A 103 -11.15 14.36 -9.80
CA GLU A 103 -11.97 15.49 -9.38
C GLU A 103 -11.33 16.29 -8.22
N GLY A 104 -10.18 15.84 -7.71
CA GLY A 104 -9.48 16.48 -6.59
C GLY A 104 -10.08 16.17 -5.22
N LYS A 105 -10.92 15.13 -5.12
CA LYS A 105 -11.43 14.64 -3.84
C LYS A 105 -10.42 13.73 -3.19
N ASN A 106 -10.17 13.94 -1.89
CA ASN A 106 -9.28 13.05 -1.16
C ASN A 106 -9.86 11.64 -1.06
N THR A 107 -9.11 10.67 -1.55
CA THR A 107 -9.47 9.24 -1.55
C THR A 107 -8.74 8.45 -0.49
N TRP A 108 -7.58 8.93 -0.01
CA TRP A 108 -6.83 8.27 1.05
C TRP A 108 -5.88 9.23 1.78
N TYR A 109 -5.89 9.20 3.13
CA TYR A 109 -5.08 10.03 4.01
C TYR A 109 -4.48 9.25 5.19
N GLY A 110 -4.22 7.99 5.04
CA GLY A 110 -3.65 7.11 6.06
C GLY A 110 -4.60 6.02 6.52
N GLY A 111 -4.04 4.85 6.76
CA GLY A 111 -4.76 3.69 7.24
C GLY A 111 -5.16 3.82 8.71
N LEU A 112 -6.37 3.40 9.05
CA LEU A 112 -6.84 3.31 10.43
C LEU A 112 -6.47 1.96 11.02
N GLU A 113 -6.20 1.99 12.30
CA GLU A 113 -5.65 0.91 13.08
C GLU A 113 -6.47 -0.34 13.14
N ALA A 114 -7.75 -0.11 13.28
CA ALA A 114 -8.68 -1.14 13.66
C ALA A 114 -9.15 -2.00 12.49
N PHE A 115 -8.89 -1.60 11.25
CA PHE A 115 -9.59 -2.23 10.16
C PHE A 115 -8.89 -2.03 8.82
N PRO A 116 -7.97 -2.92 8.45
CA PRO A 116 -7.12 -2.72 7.29
C PRO A 116 -7.86 -2.76 5.96
N TRP A 117 -8.89 -3.56 5.82
CA TRP A 117 -9.55 -3.69 4.53
C TRP A 117 -10.73 -2.73 4.31
N GLY A 118 -10.46 -1.47 4.32
CA GLY A 118 -11.44 -0.47 3.88
C GLY A 118 -11.60 0.71 4.79
N ARG A 119 -10.98 0.73 5.97
CA ARG A 119 -10.97 1.92 6.79
C ARG A 119 -9.69 2.69 6.63
N HIS A 120 -9.85 3.90 6.17
CA HIS A 120 -8.78 4.87 6.05
C HIS A 120 -9.30 6.23 6.46
N ARG A 121 -8.36 7.08 6.80
CA ARG A 121 -8.63 8.46 7.13
C ARG A 121 -8.77 9.24 5.82
N LEU A 122 -9.77 10.10 5.74
CA LEU A 122 -9.88 11.14 4.72
C LEU A 122 -9.44 12.46 5.33
N GLY A 123 -8.68 13.25 4.62
CA GLY A 123 -8.11 14.49 5.09
C GLY A 123 -8.34 15.66 4.16
N GLU A 124 -8.13 16.86 4.68
CA GLU A 124 -8.16 18.09 3.91
C GLU A 124 -6.77 18.59 3.50
N ALA A 125 -5.73 17.81 3.80
CA ALA A 125 -4.36 18.17 3.47
C ALA A 125 -4.16 18.31 1.96
N SER A 126 -3.20 19.15 1.61
CA SER A 126 -2.75 19.38 0.24
C SER A 126 -3.62 20.29 -0.61
N ARG A 127 -4.50 21.07 0.00
CA ARG A 127 -5.06 22.25 -0.66
C ARG A 127 -4.06 23.40 -0.63
N PRO A 128 -4.15 24.39 -1.54
CA PRO A 128 -3.21 25.52 -1.58
C PRO A 128 -3.08 26.30 -0.26
N ASP A 129 -4.13 26.29 0.54
CA ASP A 129 -4.26 26.98 1.83
C ASP A 129 -4.05 26.05 3.04
N THR A 130 -3.62 24.81 2.83
CA THR A 130 -3.37 23.87 3.93
C THR A 130 -2.27 24.40 4.85
N PRO A 131 -2.51 24.55 6.16
CA PRO A 131 -1.49 24.98 7.10
C PRO A 131 -0.28 24.05 7.11
N ASP A 132 0.92 24.61 7.21
CA ASP A 132 2.18 23.84 7.24
C ASP A 132 2.21 22.77 8.33
N SER A 133 1.56 22.99 9.47
CA SER A 133 1.45 22.02 10.55
C SER A 133 0.72 20.73 10.16
N LEU A 134 -0.19 20.80 9.17
CA LEU A 134 -0.90 19.64 8.63
C LEU A 134 -0.14 18.95 7.50
N LEU A 135 1.00 19.53 7.09
CA LEU A 135 1.87 18.97 6.05
C LEU A 135 3.08 18.22 6.63
N GLU A 136 3.19 18.13 7.97
CA GLU A 136 4.22 17.32 8.59
C GLU A 136 3.89 15.81 8.52
N PRO A 137 4.89 14.96 8.31
CA PRO A 137 4.69 13.51 8.29
C PRO A 137 4.10 13.02 9.62
N PHE A 138 3.18 12.06 9.54
CA PHE A 138 2.56 11.47 10.72
C PHE A 138 2.46 9.94 10.61
N GLN A 139 2.39 9.28 11.76
CA GLN A 139 2.27 7.83 11.83
C GLN A 139 0.89 7.36 11.39
N THR A 140 0.88 6.22 10.71
CA THR A 140 -0.33 5.53 10.27
C THR A 140 -0.22 4.03 10.56
N SER A 141 -1.34 3.34 10.59
CA SER A 141 -1.35 1.91 10.90
C SER A 141 -0.88 1.06 9.73
N TRP A 142 -1.20 1.49 8.53
CA TRP A 142 -0.82 0.82 7.29
C TRP A 142 -0.72 1.82 6.13
N ALA A 143 0.03 1.43 5.12
CA ALA A 143 0.27 2.19 3.90
C ALA A 143 -0.56 1.59 2.76
N ASN A 144 -1.03 2.43 1.84
CA ASN A 144 -1.80 2.00 0.67
C ASN A 144 -0.86 1.48 -0.42
N GLY A 145 -1.11 0.25 -0.88
CA GLY A 145 -0.36 -0.42 -1.94
C GLY A 145 -0.33 0.31 -3.28
N ALA A 146 -1.20 1.31 -3.48
CA ALA A 146 -1.16 2.14 -4.67
C ALA A 146 0.16 2.91 -4.83
N CYS A 147 0.77 3.33 -3.71
CA CYS A 147 2.09 3.97 -3.70
C CYS A 147 2.76 3.83 -2.32
N MET A 148 3.85 3.08 -2.26
CA MET A 148 4.64 2.87 -1.04
C MET A 148 6.13 3.00 -1.35
N LEU A 149 6.83 3.91 -0.67
CA LEU A 149 8.29 3.92 -0.66
C LEU A 149 8.77 3.02 0.49
N LEU A 150 9.51 1.98 0.17
CA LEU A 150 10.01 0.98 1.10
C LEU A 150 11.49 1.21 1.38
N ARG A 151 11.91 1.11 2.64
CA ARG A 151 13.33 1.05 3.02
C ARG A 151 13.87 -0.35 2.76
N VAL A 152 14.96 -0.46 2.02
CA VAL A 152 15.56 -1.75 1.66
C VAL A 152 16.00 -2.55 2.88
N ASP A 153 16.54 -1.90 3.92
CA ASP A 153 16.95 -2.57 5.15
C ASP A 153 15.74 -3.19 5.88
N MET A 154 14.59 -2.49 5.90
CA MET A 154 13.36 -3.08 6.42
C MET A 154 12.96 -4.33 5.62
N VAL A 155 12.97 -4.23 4.27
CA VAL A 155 12.60 -5.38 3.41
C VAL A 155 13.52 -6.57 3.66
N LYS A 156 14.83 -6.33 3.83
CA LYS A 156 15.79 -7.40 4.16
C LYS A 156 15.52 -8.05 5.51
N GLU A 157 15.07 -7.28 6.49
CA GLU A 157 14.81 -7.76 7.84
C GLU A 157 13.50 -8.54 7.92
N ILE A 158 12.41 -8.01 7.37
CA ILE A 158 11.07 -8.61 7.52
C ILE A 158 10.71 -9.60 6.41
N GLY A 159 11.46 -9.61 5.31
CA GLY A 159 11.21 -10.44 4.14
C GLY A 159 10.26 -9.79 3.13
N LEU A 160 9.77 -10.61 2.21
CA LEU A 160 8.86 -10.22 1.14
C LEU A 160 7.40 -10.18 1.64
N LEU A 161 6.49 -9.66 0.81
CA LEU A 161 5.06 -9.71 1.09
C LEU A 161 4.56 -11.16 1.17
N ASP A 162 3.58 -11.43 2.01
CA ASP A 162 3.00 -12.76 2.19
C ASP A 162 2.13 -13.15 0.99
N GLU A 163 2.60 -14.12 0.20
CA GLU A 163 1.94 -14.57 -1.05
C GLU A 163 0.64 -15.37 -0.81
N ASN A 164 0.28 -15.67 0.45
CA ASN A 164 -1.04 -16.19 0.77
C ASN A 164 -2.14 -15.13 0.63
N MET A 165 -1.78 -13.85 0.61
CA MET A 165 -2.64 -12.75 0.18
C MET A 165 -2.22 -12.31 -1.22
N GLN A 166 -3.02 -12.65 -2.21
CA GLN A 166 -2.62 -12.54 -3.61
C GLN A 166 -2.86 -11.15 -4.19
N PHE A 167 -3.94 -10.48 -3.77
CA PHE A 167 -4.40 -9.23 -4.36
C PHE A 167 -4.79 -8.17 -3.33
N LEU A 168 -5.52 -8.56 -2.27
CA LEU A 168 -6.04 -7.65 -1.26
C LEU A 168 -5.30 -7.82 0.08
N CYS A 169 -5.32 -6.80 0.92
CA CYS A 169 -4.75 -6.80 2.27
C CYS A 169 -3.22 -6.98 2.39
N SER A 170 -2.51 -7.33 1.33
CA SER A 170 -1.06 -7.58 1.40
C SER A 170 -0.25 -6.33 1.79
N ASP A 171 -0.71 -5.14 1.45
CA ASP A 171 -0.13 -3.86 1.86
C ASP A 171 -0.33 -3.59 3.35
N ALA A 172 -1.52 -3.85 3.87
CA ALA A 172 -1.82 -3.74 5.29
C ALA A 172 -1.06 -4.79 6.11
N ASP A 173 -1.01 -6.04 5.64
CA ASP A 173 -0.24 -7.12 6.24
C ASP A 173 1.25 -6.78 6.32
N TYR A 174 1.81 -6.27 5.22
CA TYR A 174 3.21 -5.89 5.17
C TYR A 174 3.54 -4.74 6.12
N SER A 175 2.63 -3.77 6.21
CA SER A 175 2.73 -2.67 7.17
C SER A 175 2.66 -3.18 8.63
N PHE A 176 1.77 -4.10 8.93
CA PHE A 176 1.67 -4.70 10.27
C PHE A 176 2.90 -5.55 10.58
N THR A 177 3.41 -6.30 9.63
CA THR A 177 4.66 -7.07 9.78
C THR A 177 5.83 -6.13 10.09
N ALA A 178 5.97 -5.01 9.36
CA ALA A 178 7.00 -4.02 9.63
C ALA A 178 6.88 -3.43 11.05
N ARG A 179 5.68 -3.02 11.44
CA ARG A 179 5.41 -2.47 12.79
C ARG A 179 5.72 -3.49 13.88
N SER A 180 5.45 -4.77 13.68
CA SER A 180 5.76 -5.83 14.65
C SER A 180 7.25 -6.01 14.91
N ARG A 181 8.08 -5.48 14.01
CA ARG A 181 9.53 -5.44 14.12
C ARG A 181 10.07 -4.09 14.57
N GLY A 182 9.17 -3.16 14.92
CA GLY A 182 9.54 -1.84 15.42
C GLY A 182 9.76 -0.76 14.35
N TRP A 183 9.46 -1.07 13.10
CA TRP A 183 9.47 -0.08 12.03
C TRP A 183 8.23 0.80 12.08
N GLU A 184 8.40 2.07 11.73
CA GLU A 184 7.31 3.03 11.63
C GLU A 184 6.77 3.10 10.20
N ILE A 185 5.47 3.35 10.09
CA ILE A 185 4.79 3.62 8.83
C ILE A 185 4.33 5.07 8.85
N LEU A 186 4.76 5.87 7.89
CA LEU A 186 4.45 7.30 7.84
C LEU A 186 3.64 7.67 6.59
N VAL A 187 2.72 8.62 6.77
CA VAL A 187 2.15 9.39 5.68
C VAL A 187 2.99 10.64 5.49
N ALA A 188 3.34 10.97 4.25
CA ALA A 188 3.99 12.21 3.86
C ALA A 188 2.95 13.13 3.17
N PRO A 189 2.30 14.07 3.88
CA PRO A 189 1.21 14.88 3.30
C PRO A 189 1.64 15.78 2.14
N ARG A 190 2.94 16.11 2.06
CA ARG A 190 3.52 16.85 0.92
C ARG A 190 3.72 16.00 -0.34
N ALA A 191 3.63 14.68 -0.21
CA ALA A 191 3.64 13.75 -1.32
C ALA A 191 2.21 13.47 -1.75
N ILE A 192 1.89 13.74 -3.00
CA ILE A 192 0.54 13.63 -3.53
C ILE A 192 0.55 12.71 -4.74
N ILE A 193 -0.44 11.83 -4.81
CA ILE A 193 -0.75 11.06 -6.01
C ILE A 193 -2.20 11.30 -6.44
N GLU A 194 -2.43 11.24 -7.73
CA GLU A 194 -3.76 11.01 -8.28
C GLU A 194 -3.96 9.49 -8.36
N HIS A 195 -5.00 9.01 -7.69
CA HIS A 195 -5.41 7.61 -7.71
C HIS A 195 -6.90 7.54 -7.40
N GLY A 196 -7.68 7.33 -8.43
CA GLY A 196 -9.13 7.23 -8.34
C GLY A 196 -9.60 5.96 -7.62
N PRO A 197 -10.89 5.83 -7.35
CA PRO A 197 -11.48 4.60 -6.84
C PRO A 197 -11.34 3.49 -7.89
N GLY A 198 -10.20 2.82 -7.86
CA GLY A 198 -9.82 1.76 -8.80
C GLY A 198 -10.28 0.37 -8.38
N SER A 199 -9.46 -0.63 -8.72
CA SER A 199 -9.68 -2.06 -8.47
C SER A 199 -9.88 -2.45 -6.99
N SER A 200 -9.54 -1.56 -6.06
CA SER A 200 -9.80 -1.70 -4.62
C SER A 200 -11.20 -1.24 -4.21
N ALA A 201 -12.04 -0.77 -5.16
CA ALA A 201 -13.41 -0.41 -4.86
C ALA A 201 -14.14 -1.55 -4.13
N PRO A 202 -15.10 -1.21 -3.23
CA PRO A 202 -15.81 -2.21 -2.44
C PRO A 202 -16.28 -3.33 -3.35
N LEU A 203 -16.12 -4.56 -2.86
CA LEU A 203 -16.58 -5.78 -3.52
C LEU A 203 -17.95 -5.53 -4.15
N LYS A 204 -17.98 -5.15 -5.43
CA LYS A 204 -19.20 -5.35 -6.19
C LYS A 204 -19.32 -6.86 -6.28
N LEU A 205 -20.25 -7.38 -5.51
CA LEU A 205 -20.51 -8.80 -5.38
C LEU A 205 -20.85 -9.39 -6.77
N LYS A 206 -19.80 -9.71 -7.51
CA LYS A 206 -19.88 -10.45 -8.74
C LYS A 206 -19.39 -11.86 -8.44
N ASN A 207 -20.11 -12.84 -8.91
CA ASN A 207 -19.63 -14.21 -8.87
C ASN A 207 -18.52 -14.35 -9.93
N ASP A 208 -17.33 -13.83 -9.62
CA ASP A 208 -16.16 -13.95 -10.46
C ASP A 208 -14.95 -14.39 -9.62
N TRP A 209 -13.98 -14.97 -10.30
CA TRP A 209 -12.75 -15.48 -9.71
C TRP A 209 -12.02 -14.43 -8.84
N LEU A 210 -11.97 -13.16 -9.25
CA LEU A 210 -11.26 -12.12 -8.50
C LEU A 210 -11.98 -11.78 -7.20
N THR A 211 -13.30 -11.84 -7.16
CA THR A 211 -14.09 -11.69 -5.93
C THR A 211 -13.77 -12.79 -4.95
N GLN A 212 -13.68 -14.05 -5.42
CA GLN A 212 -13.27 -15.17 -4.57
C GLN A 212 -11.87 -14.95 -3.99
N VAL A 213 -10.88 -14.59 -4.80
CA VAL A 213 -9.52 -14.28 -4.33
C VAL A 213 -9.52 -13.17 -3.26
N LYS A 214 -10.27 -12.09 -3.48
CA LYS A 214 -10.37 -10.98 -2.50
C LYS A 214 -10.95 -11.44 -1.16
N LEU A 215 -11.94 -12.34 -1.18
CA LEU A 215 -12.54 -12.89 0.04
C LEU A 215 -11.56 -13.82 0.77
N GLU A 216 -10.86 -14.67 0.04
CA GLU A 216 -9.83 -15.56 0.58
C GLU A 216 -8.71 -14.75 1.25
N ASP A 217 -8.23 -13.69 0.58
CA ASP A 217 -7.22 -12.78 1.12
C ASP A 217 -7.69 -12.10 2.43
N GLN A 218 -8.94 -11.61 2.46
CA GLN A 218 -9.52 -11.00 3.66
C GLN A 218 -9.64 -11.99 4.82
N ILE A 219 -10.08 -13.21 4.53
CA ILE A 219 -10.21 -14.26 5.54
C ILE A 219 -8.84 -14.59 6.11
N TYR A 220 -7.85 -14.83 5.23
CA TYR A 220 -6.49 -15.15 5.67
C TYR A 220 -5.87 -14.03 6.49
N PHE A 221 -6.00 -12.78 6.04
CA PHE A 221 -5.53 -11.61 6.78
C PHE A 221 -6.14 -11.54 8.18
N GLY A 222 -7.46 -11.68 8.29
CA GLY A 222 -8.16 -11.62 9.57
C GLY A 222 -7.76 -12.76 10.50
N GLU A 223 -7.61 -13.98 9.99
CA GLU A 223 -7.16 -15.14 10.79
C GLU A 223 -5.72 -14.97 11.28
N LYS A 224 -4.84 -14.45 10.44
CA LYS A 224 -3.44 -14.19 10.76
C LYS A 224 -3.30 -13.18 11.91
N TRP A 225 -4.02 -12.07 11.83
CA TRP A 225 -3.82 -10.96 12.76
C TRP A 225 -4.75 -10.99 13.97
N LEU A 226 -5.98 -11.48 13.85
CA LEU A 226 -6.95 -11.54 14.95
C LEU A 226 -6.45 -12.42 16.09
N ASN A 227 -5.80 -13.54 15.77
CA ASN A 227 -5.33 -14.53 16.73
C ASN A 227 -3.86 -14.32 17.14
N GLY A 228 -3.17 -13.35 16.55
CA GLY A 228 -1.75 -13.10 16.81
C GLY A 228 -1.51 -12.27 18.07
N ASP A 229 -0.54 -12.67 18.91
CA ASP A 229 -0.04 -11.84 20.02
C ASP A 229 0.53 -10.51 19.50
N VAL A 230 0.95 -10.48 18.26
CA VAL A 230 1.44 -9.29 17.55
C VAL A 230 0.32 -8.28 17.36
N TYR A 231 -0.87 -8.71 16.94
CA TYR A 231 -2.02 -7.81 16.79
C TYR A 231 -2.39 -7.17 18.13
N LYS A 232 -2.35 -7.92 19.20
CA LYS A 232 -2.58 -7.39 20.57
C LYS A 232 -1.55 -6.34 20.98
N LYS A 233 -0.33 -6.41 20.44
CA LYS A 233 0.72 -5.41 20.69
C LYS A 233 0.66 -4.20 19.76
N LEU A 234 0.14 -4.39 18.56
CA LEU A 234 -0.02 -3.33 17.59
C LEU A 234 -1.30 -2.57 17.80
N ALA A 235 -2.25 -3.33 18.31
CA ALA A 235 -3.53 -2.77 18.47
C ALA A 235 -3.44 -1.74 19.56
N TYR A 236 -3.58 -0.75 19.35
CA TYR A 236 -4.06 0.29 20.02
C TYR A 236 -5.01 -0.19 20.96
N GLU A 237 -4.58 -0.95 21.18
CA GLU A 237 -4.61 -1.71 20.75
C GLU A 237 -5.41 -2.69 21.37
N GLY A 238 -5.68 -3.65 20.98
CA GLY A 238 -6.50 -4.69 21.52
C GLY A 238 -7.87 -4.15 21.98
N SER A 239 -8.36 -3.05 21.40
CA SER A 239 -9.67 -2.58 21.80
C SER A 239 -10.63 -3.71 21.46
N LYS A 240 -11.43 -4.12 22.43
CA LYS A 240 -12.44 -5.16 22.26
C LYS A 240 -13.36 -4.89 21.06
N ILE A 241 -13.60 -3.62 20.78
CA ILE A 241 -14.38 -3.16 19.62
C ILE A 241 -13.70 -3.56 18.30
N THR A 242 -12.40 -3.39 18.18
CA THR A 242 -11.63 -3.75 16.99
C THR A 242 -11.70 -5.24 16.71
N THR A 243 -11.48 -6.06 17.74
CA THR A 243 -11.58 -7.51 17.63
C THR A 243 -12.96 -7.93 17.14
N LEU A 244 -14.03 -7.41 17.75
CA LEU A 244 -15.42 -7.72 17.36
C LEU A 244 -15.72 -7.29 15.92
N MET A 245 -15.17 -6.17 15.45
CA MET A 245 -15.35 -5.73 14.07
C MET A 245 -14.67 -6.67 13.07
N ILE A 246 -13.46 -7.12 13.38
CA ILE A 246 -12.74 -8.08 12.53
C ILE A 246 -13.47 -9.43 12.50
N GLU A 247 -13.92 -9.92 13.63
CA GLU A 247 -14.71 -11.16 13.72
C GLU A 247 -16.00 -11.09 12.91
N ASP A 248 -16.70 -9.96 12.96
CA ASP A 248 -17.92 -9.75 12.18
C ASP A 248 -17.65 -9.76 10.66
N GLU A 249 -16.61 -9.10 10.22
CA GLU A 249 -16.22 -9.09 8.81
C GLU A 249 -15.71 -10.45 8.34
N LEU A 250 -14.95 -11.17 9.16
CA LEU A 250 -14.57 -12.55 8.87
C LEU A 250 -15.78 -13.44 8.67
N ARG A 251 -16.76 -13.31 9.54
CA ARG A 251 -18.01 -14.05 9.43
C ARG A 251 -18.76 -13.72 8.15
N LYS A 252 -18.87 -12.44 7.79
CA LYS A 252 -19.50 -12.00 6.55
C LYS A 252 -18.76 -12.55 5.32
N SER A 253 -17.43 -12.41 5.29
CA SER A 253 -16.60 -12.91 4.19
C SER A 253 -16.71 -14.42 4.00
N ARG A 254 -16.70 -15.19 5.11
CA ARG A 254 -16.87 -16.66 5.06
C ARG A 254 -18.24 -17.08 4.58
N ASN A 255 -19.30 -16.38 5.01
CA ASN A 255 -20.66 -16.68 4.56
C ASN A 255 -20.80 -16.41 3.07
N PHE A 256 -20.28 -15.27 2.63
CA PHE A 256 -20.35 -14.92 1.22
C PHE A 256 -19.52 -15.86 0.33
N LEU A 257 -18.35 -16.29 0.79
CA LEU A 257 -17.54 -17.29 0.04
C LEU A 257 -18.30 -18.62 -0.12
N LYS A 258 -19.08 -19.04 0.90
CA LYS A 258 -19.95 -20.23 0.80
C LYS A 258 -21.11 -20.07 -0.19
N GLU A 259 -21.59 -18.85 -0.39
CA GLU A 259 -22.66 -18.57 -1.37
C GLU A 259 -22.14 -18.58 -2.81
N LEU A 260 -20.82 -18.38 -3.00
CA LEU A 260 -20.17 -18.43 -4.32
C LEU A 260 -19.75 -19.84 -4.74
N SER A 261 -19.60 -20.76 -3.79
CA SER A 261 -19.21 -22.17 -4.01
C SER A 261 -20.45 -23.04 -4.27
#